data_71352cd26239ebb68f34a48e9986ff3f
#
_entry.id   71352cd26239ebb68f34a48e9986ff3f
#
_cell.length_a   1.000
_cell.length_b   1.000
_cell.length_c   1.000
_cell.angle_alpha   90.00
_cell.angle_beta   90.00
_cell.angle_gamma   90.00
#
_symmetry.space_group_name_H-M   'P 1'
#
loop_
_entity.id
_entity.type
_entity.pdbx_description
1 polymer ?
#
loop_
_entity_poly.entity_id
_entity_poly.type
_entity_poly.pdbx_seq_one_letter_code
_entity_poly.pdbx_strand_id
1 'polypeptide(L)'
;MVCNAENESAVNAEIIFLRLLHILPGVIWVGGIIFFAFVLQPALLKTGSEHFGPVMQKLVKPMQALIHSSAWMTMIFGLAMAFRVRDPLFDFLWSTNWGIAIFLGFVTAVVGYGLGVISGRYSKKIIGVSARTSDESGLRNLQNRAAVFSKMSALFVVFSVVTMAIAQHI
;
A
#
# COMPACT_ATOMS: atom_id res chain seq x y z
N MET A 1 -22.92 -23.25 -30.53
CA MET A 1 -23.30 -21.97 -29.88
C MET A 1 -23.25 -22.02 -28.35
N VAL A 2 -23.71 -23.10 -27.71
CA VAL A 2 -23.72 -23.21 -26.21
C VAL A 2 -22.31 -23.20 -25.61
N CYS A 3 -21.34 -23.86 -26.23
CA CYS A 3 -19.96 -23.97 -25.74
C CYS A 3 -19.19 -22.59 -25.63
N ASN A 4 -19.55 -21.62 -26.49
CA ASN A 4 -18.94 -20.28 -26.43
C ASN A 4 -19.48 -19.44 -25.26
N ALA A 5 -20.79 -19.54 -24.98
CA ALA A 5 -21.40 -18.76 -23.89
C ALA A 5 -20.94 -19.21 -22.50
N GLU A 6 -20.73 -20.51 -22.30
CA GLU A 6 -20.18 -21.02 -21.01
C GLU A 6 -18.72 -20.59 -20.81
N ASN A 7 -17.91 -20.56 -21.86
CA ASN A 7 -16.53 -20.12 -21.78
C ASN A 7 -16.43 -18.61 -21.52
N GLU A 8 -17.27 -17.79 -22.15
CA GLU A 8 -17.33 -16.33 -21.87
C GLU A 8 -17.79 -16.04 -20.45
N SER A 9 -18.77 -16.79 -19.94
CA SER A 9 -19.23 -16.59 -18.55
C SER A 9 -18.17 -16.98 -17.52
N ALA A 10 -17.41 -18.04 -17.77
CA ALA A 10 -16.31 -18.47 -16.90
C ALA A 10 -15.15 -17.43 -16.88
N VAL A 11 -14.76 -16.90 -18.05
CA VAL A 11 -13.74 -15.85 -18.16
C VAL A 11 -14.16 -14.57 -17.45
N ASN A 12 -15.42 -14.16 -17.58
CA ASN A 12 -15.95 -12.99 -16.89
C ASN A 12 -15.97 -13.17 -15.37
N ALA A 13 -16.35 -14.36 -14.87
CA ALA A 13 -16.33 -14.67 -13.45
C ALA A 13 -14.91 -14.64 -12.87
N GLU A 14 -13.91 -15.17 -13.60
CA GLU A 14 -12.50 -15.12 -13.21
C GLU A 14 -12.00 -13.68 -13.08
N ILE A 15 -12.29 -12.83 -14.07
CA ILE A 15 -11.87 -11.41 -14.04
C ILE A 15 -12.53 -10.67 -12.88
N ILE A 16 -13.81 -10.91 -12.60
CA ILE A 16 -14.51 -10.32 -11.46
C ILE A 16 -13.84 -10.75 -10.16
N PHE A 17 -13.51 -12.02 -10.01
CA PHE A 17 -12.84 -12.55 -8.82
C PHE A 17 -11.45 -11.94 -8.62
N LEU A 18 -10.62 -11.86 -9.65
CA LEU A 18 -9.31 -11.20 -9.60
C LEU A 18 -9.44 -9.72 -9.24
N ARG A 19 -10.44 -9.04 -9.76
CA ARG A 19 -10.73 -7.64 -9.45
C ARG A 19 -11.10 -7.45 -7.98
N LEU A 20 -11.92 -8.33 -7.41
CA LEU A 20 -12.26 -8.29 -5.98
C LEU A 20 -11.03 -8.52 -5.10
N LEU A 21 -10.21 -9.53 -5.44
CA LEU A 21 -8.96 -9.83 -4.73
C LEU A 21 -7.90 -8.73 -4.87
N HIS A 22 -7.98 -7.89 -5.89
CA HIS A 22 -7.14 -6.69 -6.03
C HIS A 22 -7.71 -5.52 -5.24
N ILE A 23 -9.00 -5.21 -5.37
CA ILE A 23 -9.61 -4.01 -4.79
C ILE A 23 -9.75 -4.10 -3.27
N LEU A 24 -10.28 -5.22 -2.73
CA LEU A 24 -10.53 -5.32 -1.29
C LEU A 24 -9.25 -5.19 -0.44
N PRO A 25 -8.18 -5.94 -0.71
CA PRO A 25 -6.92 -5.72 -0.02
C PRO A 25 -6.34 -4.33 -0.29
N GLY A 26 -6.53 -3.79 -1.51
CA GLY A 26 -6.10 -2.44 -1.87
C GLY A 26 -6.72 -1.37 -0.98
N VAL A 27 -8.01 -1.45 -0.72
CA VAL A 27 -8.71 -0.52 0.20
C VAL A 27 -8.15 -0.61 1.62
N ILE A 28 -7.88 -1.84 2.11
CA ILE A 28 -7.28 -2.05 3.43
C ILE A 28 -5.88 -1.45 3.48
N TRP A 29 -5.05 -1.70 2.47
CA TRP A 29 -3.69 -1.19 2.40
C TRP A 29 -3.64 0.33 2.34
N VAL A 30 -4.34 0.94 1.37
CA VAL A 30 -4.37 2.40 1.16
C VAL A 30 -4.98 3.11 2.36
N GLY A 31 -6.14 2.65 2.82
CA GLY A 31 -6.81 3.22 3.99
C GLY A 31 -5.99 3.09 5.27
N GLY A 32 -5.34 1.93 5.46
CA GLY A 32 -4.44 1.69 6.60
C GLY A 32 -3.25 2.63 6.63
N ILE A 33 -2.58 2.86 5.48
CA ILE A 33 -1.45 3.80 5.39
C ILE A 33 -1.91 5.24 5.63
N ILE A 34 -3.02 5.67 5.02
CA ILE A 34 -3.56 7.02 5.20
C ILE A 34 -3.93 7.24 6.67
N PHE A 35 -4.68 6.31 7.26
CA PHE A 35 -5.07 6.40 8.67
C PHE A 35 -3.85 6.48 9.59
N PHE A 36 -2.85 5.64 9.36
CA PHE A 36 -1.62 5.66 10.13
C PHE A 36 -0.88 6.99 10.02
N ALA A 37 -0.64 7.46 8.78
CA ALA A 37 0.19 8.63 8.51
C ALA A 37 -0.43 9.96 8.97
N PHE A 38 -1.75 10.10 8.84
CA PHE A 38 -2.43 11.38 9.05
C PHE A 38 -3.26 11.44 10.33
N VAL A 39 -3.62 10.31 10.92
CA VAL A 39 -4.45 10.26 12.13
C VAL A 39 -3.68 9.66 13.30
N LEU A 40 -3.28 8.40 13.19
CA LEU A 40 -2.73 7.66 14.32
C LEU A 40 -1.36 8.21 14.75
N GLN A 41 -0.44 8.38 13.82
CA GLN A 41 0.91 8.83 14.12
C GLN A 41 0.96 10.27 14.72
N PRO A 42 0.26 11.28 14.16
CA PRO A 42 0.20 12.60 14.79
C PRO A 42 -0.50 12.60 16.16
N ALA A 43 -1.55 11.78 16.33
CA ALA A 43 -2.22 11.65 17.62
C ALA A 43 -1.28 11.11 18.69
N LEU A 44 -0.53 10.03 18.39
CA LEU A 44 0.43 9.43 19.28
C LEU A 44 1.59 10.37 19.64
N LEU A 45 2.04 11.21 18.70
CA LEU A 45 3.09 12.20 18.97
C LEU A 45 2.67 13.28 19.96
N LYS A 46 1.34 13.57 20.06
CA LYS A 46 0.77 14.54 20.98
C LYS A 46 0.55 13.97 22.38
N THR A 47 0.45 12.65 22.56
CA THR A 47 0.16 12.02 23.87
C THR A 47 1.37 11.91 24.79
N GLY A 48 2.56 12.39 24.36
CA GLY A 48 3.80 12.32 25.14
C GLY A 48 4.55 11.00 25.01
N SER A 49 5.84 11.02 25.37
CA SER A 49 6.74 9.88 25.21
C SER A 49 6.38 8.66 26.07
N GLU A 50 5.76 8.89 27.23
CA GLU A 50 5.36 7.82 28.16
C GLU A 50 4.37 6.84 27.55
N HIS A 51 3.41 7.31 26.75
CA HIS A 51 2.32 6.52 26.22
C HIS A 51 2.61 6.01 24.80
N PHE A 52 3.48 6.70 24.06
CA PHE A 52 3.82 6.36 22.67
C PHE A 52 4.44 4.96 22.57
N GLY A 53 5.43 4.64 23.41
CA GLY A 53 6.15 3.36 23.35
C GLY A 53 5.25 2.15 23.59
N PRO A 54 4.51 2.07 24.70
CA PRO A 54 3.62 0.94 25.00
C PRO A 54 2.52 0.73 23.97
N VAL A 55 1.90 1.81 23.48
CA VAL A 55 0.84 1.71 22.46
C VAL A 55 1.41 1.22 21.14
N MET A 56 2.53 1.80 20.69
CA MET A 56 3.19 1.41 19.45
C MET A 56 3.68 -0.04 19.49
N GLN A 57 4.18 -0.51 20.63
CA GLN A 57 4.62 -1.90 20.78
C GLN A 57 3.49 -2.91 20.52
N LYS A 58 2.26 -2.61 20.95
CA LYS A 58 1.10 -3.47 20.73
C LYS A 58 0.52 -3.35 19.31
N LEU A 59 0.56 -2.16 18.71
CA LEU A 59 -0.06 -1.89 17.40
C LEU A 59 0.83 -2.21 16.21
N VAL A 60 2.16 -2.02 16.31
CA VAL A 60 3.07 -2.11 15.16
C VAL A 60 3.05 -3.48 14.50
N LYS A 61 3.09 -4.56 15.28
CA LYS A 61 3.12 -5.92 14.73
C LYS A 61 1.85 -6.27 13.94
N PRO A 62 0.63 -6.21 14.53
CA PRO A 62 -0.58 -6.59 13.81
C PRO A 62 -0.87 -5.64 12.63
N MET A 63 -0.61 -4.35 12.79
CA MET A 63 -0.83 -3.38 11.73
C MET A 63 0.13 -3.58 10.56
N GLN A 64 1.43 -3.84 10.82
CA GLN A 64 2.37 -4.17 9.76
C GLN A 64 2.00 -5.46 9.05
N ALA A 65 1.59 -6.50 9.77
CA ALA A 65 1.14 -7.74 9.16
C ALA A 65 -0.04 -7.50 8.21
N LEU A 66 -1.05 -6.75 8.66
CA LEU A 66 -2.22 -6.41 7.85
C LEU A 66 -1.84 -5.59 6.61
N ILE A 67 -1.04 -4.54 6.77
CA ILE A 67 -0.61 -3.67 5.67
C ILE A 67 0.25 -4.44 4.67
N HIS A 68 1.21 -5.26 5.13
CA HIS A 68 2.07 -6.00 4.22
C HIS A 68 1.31 -7.10 3.47
N SER A 69 0.46 -7.87 4.15
CA SER A 69 -0.32 -8.92 3.48
C SER A 69 -1.28 -8.33 2.44
N SER A 70 -1.99 -7.26 2.78
CA SER A 70 -2.91 -6.59 1.85
C SER A 70 -2.18 -5.92 0.68
N ALA A 71 -1.00 -5.32 0.90
CA ALA A 71 -0.18 -4.77 -0.17
C ALA A 71 0.26 -5.84 -1.17
N TRP A 72 0.79 -6.97 -0.67
CA TRP A 72 1.20 -8.08 -1.52
C TRP A 72 0.04 -8.68 -2.30
N MET A 73 -1.10 -8.92 -1.64
CA MET A 73 -2.30 -9.41 -2.33
C MET A 73 -2.73 -8.43 -3.44
N THR A 74 -2.80 -7.14 -3.15
CA THR A 74 -3.15 -6.12 -4.14
C THR A 74 -2.20 -6.13 -5.33
N MET A 75 -0.89 -6.14 -5.11
CA MET A 75 0.11 -6.13 -6.20
C MET A 75 0.05 -7.41 -7.04
N ILE A 76 -0.03 -8.59 -6.41
CA ILE A 76 -0.06 -9.89 -7.10
C ILE A 76 -1.33 -10.02 -7.93
N PHE A 77 -2.50 -9.78 -7.35
CA PHE A 77 -3.76 -9.94 -8.08
C PHE A 77 -3.98 -8.83 -9.11
N GLY A 78 -3.46 -7.62 -8.88
CA GLY A 78 -3.44 -6.55 -9.88
C GLY A 78 -2.60 -6.91 -11.10
N LEU A 79 -1.41 -7.47 -10.88
CA LEU A 79 -0.54 -7.94 -11.95
C LEU A 79 -1.17 -9.13 -12.71
N ALA A 80 -1.72 -10.11 -12.00
CA ALA A 80 -2.41 -11.24 -12.61
C ALA A 80 -3.60 -10.78 -13.48
N MET A 81 -4.37 -9.80 -12.99
CA MET A 81 -5.47 -9.21 -13.74
C MET A 81 -4.97 -8.48 -15.01
N ALA A 82 -3.86 -7.74 -14.92
CA ALA A 82 -3.31 -7.04 -16.08
C ALA A 82 -2.89 -8.01 -17.18
N PHE A 83 -2.23 -9.12 -16.84
CA PHE A 83 -1.89 -10.18 -17.79
C PHE A 83 -3.13 -10.87 -18.40
N ARG A 84 -4.20 -11.00 -17.62
CA ARG A 84 -5.40 -11.68 -18.08
C ARG A 84 -6.27 -10.81 -19.00
N VAL A 85 -6.26 -9.49 -18.77
CA VAL A 85 -7.07 -8.53 -19.57
C VAL A 85 -6.39 -8.19 -20.91
N ARG A 86 -5.06 -8.17 -20.95
CA ARG A 86 -4.26 -7.75 -22.12
C ARG A 86 -3.09 -8.72 -22.34
N ASP A 87 -3.29 -9.71 -23.20
CA ASP A 87 -2.26 -10.64 -23.62
C ASP A 87 -1.94 -10.44 -25.12
N PRO A 88 -0.67 -10.11 -25.51
CA PRO A 88 0.53 -10.00 -24.69
C PRO A 88 0.63 -8.62 -23.99
N LEU A 89 0.74 -8.63 -22.66
CA LEU A 89 0.75 -7.41 -21.84
C LEU A 89 1.87 -6.42 -22.24
N PHE A 90 3.05 -6.92 -22.57
CA PHE A 90 4.22 -6.09 -22.87
C PHE A 90 4.04 -5.21 -24.11
N ASP A 91 3.30 -5.68 -25.11
CA ASP A 91 3.03 -4.89 -26.31
C ASP A 91 2.09 -3.71 -26.03
N PHE A 92 1.18 -3.88 -25.08
CA PHE A 92 0.23 -2.84 -24.68
C PHE A 92 0.80 -1.85 -23.67
N LEU A 93 1.77 -2.27 -22.81
CA LEU A 93 2.33 -1.42 -21.76
C LEU A 93 2.96 -0.14 -22.30
N TRP A 94 3.61 -0.19 -23.46
CA TRP A 94 4.35 0.94 -24.03
C TRP A 94 3.64 1.59 -25.22
N SER A 95 2.67 0.90 -25.82
CA SER A 95 1.99 1.39 -27.02
C SER A 95 0.67 2.09 -26.75
N THR A 96 0.13 1.99 -25.52
CA THR A 96 -1.18 2.56 -25.17
C THR A 96 -1.13 3.44 -23.94
N ASN A 97 -1.98 4.48 -23.90
CA ASN A 97 -2.13 5.34 -22.73
C ASN A 97 -2.55 4.54 -21.49
N TRP A 98 -3.42 3.53 -21.67
CA TRP A 98 -3.81 2.60 -20.63
C TRP A 98 -2.60 1.88 -20.01
N GLY A 99 -1.74 1.32 -20.85
CA GLY A 99 -0.54 0.61 -20.40
C GLY A 99 0.41 1.50 -19.62
N ILE A 100 0.67 2.71 -20.10
CA ILE A 100 1.52 3.69 -19.41
C ILE A 100 0.93 4.05 -18.04
N ALA A 101 -0.38 4.27 -17.93
CA ALA A 101 -1.04 4.59 -16.68
C ALA A 101 -0.96 3.42 -15.67
N ILE A 102 -1.18 2.18 -16.12
CA ILE A 102 -1.02 0.98 -15.26
C ILE A 102 0.42 0.82 -14.79
N PHE A 103 1.40 1.00 -15.70
CA PHE A 103 2.82 0.92 -15.35
C PHE A 103 3.22 1.98 -14.32
N LEU A 104 2.83 3.24 -14.53
CA LEU A 104 3.08 4.33 -13.58
C LEU A 104 2.41 4.06 -12.22
N GLY A 105 1.16 3.59 -12.24
CA GLY A 105 0.44 3.20 -11.03
C GLY A 105 1.15 2.09 -10.28
N PHE A 106 1.64 1.06 -10.99
CA PHE A 106 2.37 -0.05 -10.37
C PHE A 106 3.72 0.41 -9.79
N VAL A 107 4.51 1.18 -10.52
CA VAL A 107 5.79 1.70 -10.03
C VAL A 107 5.60 2.58 -8.79
N THR A 108 4.63 3.47 -8.81
CA THR A 108 4.33 4.34 -7.65
C THR A 108 3.80 3.56 -6.46
N ALA A 109 3.04 2.47 -6.68
CA ALA A 109 2.62 1.53 -5.63
C ALA A 109 3.83 0.86 -4.96
N VAL A 110 4.78 0.34 -5.76
CA VAL A 110 6.01 -0.29 -5.25
C VAL A 110 6.89 0.70 -4.48
N VAL A 111 7.06 1.91 -5.00
CA VAL A 111 7.80 2.99 -4.30
C VAL A 111 7.10 3.34 -2.99
N GLY A 112 5.79 3.56 -3.01
CA GLY A 112 4.99 3.84 -1.82
C GLY A 112 5.09 2.74 -0.78
N TYR A 113 5.03 1.47 -1.19
CA TYR A 113 5.24 0.32 -0.32
C TYR A 113 6.64 0.33 0.32
N GLY A 114 7.69 0.56 -0.47
CA GLY A 114 9.07 0.66 0.02
C GLY A 114 9.25 1.76 1.08
N LEU A 115 8.69 2.94 0.85
CA LEU A 115 8.69 4.04 1.81
C LEU A 115 7.93 3.68 3.10
N GLY A 116 6.81 2.95 2.99
CA GLY A 116 6.06 2.41 4.13
C GLY A 116 6.88 1.42 4.96
N VAL A 117 7.64 0.53 4.30
CA VAL A 117 8.58 -0.40 4.97
C VAL A 117 9.66 0.36 5.73
N ILE A 118 10.23 1.42 5.12
CA ILE A 118 11.24 2.27 5.77
C ILE A 118 10.63 2.94 7.01
N SER A 119 9.44 3.55 6.90
CA SER A 119 8.72 4.12 8.05
C SER A 119 8.50 3.11 9.17
N GLY A 120 8.09 1.88 8.81
CA GLY A 120 7.91 0.79 9.77
C GLY A 120 9.20 0.37 10.49
N ARG A 121 10.35 0.42 9.80
CA ARG A 121 11.67 0.18 10.43
C ARG A 121 12.03 1.27 11.44
N TYR A 122 11.74 2.53 11.14
CA TYR A 122 11.92 3.62 12.10
C TYR A 122 11.00 3.47 13.31
N SER A 123 9.75 3.09 13.12
CA SER A 123 8.80 2.82 14.21
C SER A 123 9.30 1.73 15.15
N LYS A 124 9.89 0.64 14.63
CA LYS A 124 10.53 -0.41 15.44
C LYS A 124 11.75 0.10 16.21
N LYS A 125 12.58 0.95 15.60
CA LYS A 125 13.74 1.57 16.26
C LYS A 125 13.29 2.47 17.42
N ILE A 126 12.23 3.26 17.24
CA ILE A 126 11.65 4.11 18.27
C ILE A 126 11.28 3.29 19.51
N ILE A 127 10.60 2.16 19.31
CA ILE A 127 10.22 1.24 20.41
C ILE A 127 11.47 0.75 21.16
N GLY A 128 12.52 0.38 20.44
CA GLY A 128 13.78 -0.12 21.04
C GLY A 128 14.57 0.94 21.80
N VAL A 129 14.55 2.19 21.33
CA VAL A 129 15.27 3.32 21.96
C VAL A 129 14.49 3.84 23.16
N SER A 130 13.17 4.02 23.06
CA SER A 130 12.35 4.50 24.18
C SER A 130 12.38 3.56 25.39
N ALA A 131 12.72 2.30 25.19
CA ALA A 131 12.89 1.33 26.29
C ALA A 131 14.28 1.40 26.97
N ARG A 132 15.27 2.11 26.38
CA ARG A 132 16.68 2.03 26.81
C ARG A 132 17.33 3.38 27.16
N THR A 133 16.81 4.50 26.70
CA THR A 133 17.52 5.78 26.78
C THR A 133 16.57 6.94 27.03
N SER A 134 16.98 7.89 27.89
CA SER A 134 16.30 9.18 28.11
C SER A 134 16.68 10.26 27.09
N ASP A 135 17.28 9.88 25.94
CA ASP A 135 17.66 10.83 24.88
C ASP A 135 16.42 11.25 24.07
N GLU A 136 15.79 12.32 24.52
CA GLU A 136 14.61 12.89 23.85
C GLU A 136 14.92 13.44 22.45
N SER A 137 16.13 13.93 22.22
CA SER A 137 16.51 14.55 20.93
C SER A 137 16.65 13.52 19.83
N GLY A 138 17.31 12.40 20.11
CA GLY A 138 17.42 11.26 19.21
C GLY A 138 16.08 10.61 18.89
N LEU A 139 15.22 10.49 19.92
CA LEU A 139 13.88 9.95 19.76
C LEU A 139 13.00 10.83 18.83
N ARG A 140 13.03 12.14 19.03
CA ARG A 140 12.31 13.12 18.20
C ARG A 140 12.74 13.08 16.74
N ASN A 141 14.04 12.93 16.46
CA ASN A 141 14.54 12.80 15.09
C ASN A 141 14.03 11.53 14.41
N LEU A 142 14.04 10.38 15.10
CA LEU A 142 13.50 9.13 14.59
C LEU A 142 11.99 9.23 14.32
N GLN A 143 11.24 9.88 15.20
CA GLN A 143 9.80 10.11 15.03
C GLN A 143 9.51 10.98 13.81
N ASN A 144 10.27 12.07 13.62
CA ASN A 144 10.12 12.95 12.45
C ASN A 144 10.42 12.21 11.14
N ARG A 145 11.49 11.42 11.11
CA ARG A 145 11.80 10.59 9.92
C ARG A 145 10.71 9.58 9.64
N ALA A 146 10.22 8.86 10.65
CA ALA A 146 9.10 7.93 10.48
C ALA A 146 7.87 8.63 9.91
N ALA A 147 7.54 9.84 10.40
CA ALA A 147 6.41 10.61 9.94
C ALA A 147 6.56 11.08 8.48
N VAL A 148 7.74 11.55 8.08
CA VAL A 148 8.00 11.95 6.69
C VAL A 148 7.84 10.77 5.75
N PHE A 149 8.50 9.63 6.02
CA PHE A 149 8.38 8.43 5.17
C PHE A 149 6.96 7.87 5.12
N SER A 150 6.22 7.94 6.22
CA SER A 150 4.81 7.51 6.27
C SER A 150 3.93 8.38 5.37
N LYS A 151 4.05 9.70 5.45
CA LYS A 151 3.31 10.66 4.62
C LYS A 151 3.66 10.52 3.14
N MET A 152 4.95 10.39 2.82
CA MET A 152 5.40 10.16 1.44
C MET A 152 4.84 8.85 0.89
N SER A 153 4.87 7.77 1.69
CA SER A 153 4.24 6.49 1.32
C SER A 153 2.76 6.67 0.97
N ALA A 154 2.01 7.37 1.83
CA ALA A 154 0.59 7.65 1.58
C ALA A 154 0.35 8.42 0.28
N LEU A 155 1.15 9.44 -0.01
CA LEU A 155 1.04 10.23 -1.24
C LEU A 155 1.29 9.36 -2.48
N PHE A 156 2.35 8.55 -2.50
CA PHE A 156 2.65 7.66 -3.62
C PHE A 156 1.57 6.62 -3.85
N VAL A 157 1.03 6.03 -2.79
CA VAL A 157 -0.04 5.03 -2.90
C VAL A 157 -1.35 5.66 -3.36
N VAL A 158 -1.70 6.86 -2.89
CA VAL A 158 -2.87 7.61 -3.39
C VAL A 158 -2.68 7.95 -4.87
N PHE A 159 -1.51 8.41 -5.28
CA PHE A 159 -1.21 8.69 -6.68
C PHE A 159 -1.36 7.43 -7.55
N SER A 160 -0.89 6.27 -7.06
CA SER A 160 -1.11 4.98 -7.73
C SER A 160 -2.59 4.67 -7.94
N VAL A 161 -3.43 4.87 -6.93
CA VAL A 161 -4.88 4.66 -7.05
C VAL A 161 -5.49 5.58 -8.09
N VAL A 162 -5.11 6.85 -8.10
CA VAL A 162 -5.61 7.85 -9.07
C VAL A 162 -5.22 7.46 -10.49
N THR A 163 -3.96 7.10 -10.73
CA THR A 163 -3.50 6.70 -12.08
C THR A 163 -4.20 5.44 -12.57
N MET A 164 -4.39 4.44 -11.70
CA MET A 164 -5.12 3.21 -12.06
C MET A 164 -6.62 3.47 -12.27
N ALA A 165 -7.24 4.38 -11.52
CA ALA A 165 -8.63 4.75 -11.73
C ALA A 165 -8.83 5.49 -13.07
N ILE A 166 -7.90 6.35 -13.47
CA ILE A 166 -7.95 7.05 -14.76
C ILE A 166 -7.72 6.09 -15.93
N ALA A 167 -6.87 5.08 -15.75
CA ALA A 167 -6.51 4.12 -16.80
C ALA A 167 -7.72 3.45 -17.46
N GLN A 168 -8.82 3.24 -16.73
CA GLN A 168 -10.03 2.62 -17.31
C GLN A 168 -10.81 3.54 -18.27
N HIS A 169 -10.45 4.83 -18.35
CA HIS A 169 -11.15 5.82 -19.17
C HIS A 169 -10.31 6.30 -20.36
N ILE A 170 -9.08 5.82 -20.50
CA ILE A 170 -8.11 6.17 -21.57
C ILE A 170 -7.59 4.85 -22.25
#